data_c882c7d63f25c83c02ebe61aab6a789c
#
_entry.id   c882c7d63f25c83c02ebe61aab6a789c
#
_cell.length_a   1.000
_cell.length_b   1.000
_cell.length_c   1.000
_cell.angle_alpha   90.00
_cell.angle_beta   90.00
_cell.angle_gamma   90.00
#
_symmetry.space_group_name_H-M   'P 1'
#
loop_
_entity.id
_entity.type
_entity.pdbx_description
1 polymer ?
#
loop_
_entity_poly.entity_id
_entity_poly.type
_entity_poly.pdbx_seq_one_letter_code
_entity_poly.pdbx_strand_id
1 'polypeptide(L)'
;MTTLICCTDSNYYLPTTNFNYASMKMRIFFFSLLWFIVTGIKAQDIPSVPADSAYGVVSVSVCNMRAEGKFTSGMTTQALLGMPVKVLQYTGWYEIQTPDDYTGWVHRMVISPMSKEKYDEWNRTEKIVVTAHYGFTYEKPNEHSQTVSDVVAGNRLKWEGSKGHFYKVSYPDGRQAYVSKSIAKPEREWRSELKQDAGSIIHTAYTMMGVPYLWAGT
;
A
#
# COMPACT_ATOMS: atom_id res chain seq x y z
N MET A 1 28.54 38.40 -49.90
CA MET A 1 28.89 37.46 -50.98
C MET A 1 27.99 36.29 -50.83
N THR A 2 26.82 36.29 -51.52
CA THR A 2 26.58 35.55 -52.77
C THR A 2 26.61 34.03 -52.51
N THR A 3 25.58 33.25 -52.70
CA THR A 3 24.79 33.05 -53.95
C THR A 3 23.54 32.24 -53.64
N LEU A 4 22.40 32.69 -54.15
CA LEU A 4 21.20 31.94 -54.43
C LEU A 4 21.45 30.86 -55.48
N ILE A 5 20.95 29.63 -55.30
CA ILE A 5 20.72 28.73 -56.44
C ILE A 5 19.27 28.25 -56.34
N CYS A 6 18.52 28.68 -57.36
CA CYS A 6 17.20 28.27 -57.75
C CYS A 6 17.35 26.95 -58.52
N CYS A 7 16.54 25.93 -58.24
CA CYS A 7 16.35 24.80 -59.12
C CYS A 7 14.86 24.42 -59.18
N THR A 8 14.45 24.49 -60.38
CA THR A 8 13.20 24.34 -61.08
C THR A 8 12.65 22.88 -61.00
N ASP A 9 11.30 22.86 -61.09
CA ASP A 9 10.41 21.87 -61.71
C ASP A 9 10.73 20.38 -61.62
N SER A 10 9.87 19.70 -60.91
CA SER A 10 9.59 18.29 -61.16
C SER A 10 8.09 18.03 -61.19
N ASN A 11 7.59 17.82 -62.38
CA ASN A 11 6.22 17.31 -62.70
C ASN A 11 6.01 15.97 -61.98
N TYR A 12 5.15 15.91 -60.97
CA TYR A 12 4.62 14.67 -60.47
C TYR A 12 3.33 14.34 -61.20
N TYR A 13 3.38 13.38 -62.10
CA TYR A 13 2.24 12.68 -62.65
C TYR A 13 1.55 11.91 -61.51
N LEU A 14 0.34 12.29 -61.18
CA LEU A 14 -0.54 11.50 -60.31
C LEU A 14 -1.10 10.33 -61.15
N PRO A 15 -0.93 9.06 -60.71
CA PRO A 15 -1.57 7.94 -61.36
C PRO A 15 -3.08 8.02 -61.05
N THR A 16 -3.89 8.04 -62.11
CA THR A 16 -5.33 7.87 -62.00
C THR A 16 -5.64 6.44 -61.59
N THR A 17 -5.78 6.20 -60.30
CA THR A 17 -6.27 4.91 -59.79
C THR A 17 -7.79 4.88 -59.96
N ASN A 18 -8.27 3.98 -60.85
CA ASN A 18 -9.68 3.61 -60.93
C ASN A 18 -10.14 3.05 -59.59
N PHE A 19 -10.82 3.87 -58.79
CA PHE A 19 -11.43 3.45 -57.55
C PHE A 19 -12.60 2.50 -57.83
N ASN A 20 -12.42 1.22 -57.54
CA ASN A 20 -13.43 0.20 -57.70
C ASN A 20 -14.48 0.35 -56.57
N TYR A 21 -15.67 0.83 -56.94
CA TYR A 21 -16.79 1.16 -56.05
C TYR A 21 -17.24 -0.04 -55.17
N ALA A 22 -17.00 -1.27 -55.63
CA ALA A 22 -17.29 -2.49 -54.88
C ALA A 22 -16.37 -2.67 -53.66
N SER A 23 -15.09 -2.27 -53.76
CA SER A 23 -14.11 -2.33 -52.66
C SER A 23 -14.41 -1.32 -51.54
N MET A 24 -14.98 -0.18 -51.90
CA MET A 24 -15.33 0.86 -50.93
C MET A 24 -16.54 0.47 -50.05
N LYS A 25 -17.56 -0.19 -50.62
CA LYS A 25 -18.72 -0.71 -49.87
C LYS A 25 -18.30 -1.79 -48.86
N MET A 26 -17.35 -2.65 -49.22
CA MET A 26 -16.85 -3.72 -48.34
C MET A 26 -16.01 -3.16 -47.19
N ARG A 27 -15.21 -2.10 -47.42
CA ARG A 27 -14.43 -1.42 -46.37
C ARG A 27 -15.32 -0.68 -45.38
N ILE A 28 -16.38 -0.04 -45.82
CA ILE A 28 -17.35 0.65 -44.96
C ILE A 28 -18.10 -0.37 -44.08
N PHE A 29 -18.43 -1.54 -44.63
CA PHE A 29 -19.08 -2.60 -43.85
C PHE A 29 -18.20 -3.18 -42.75
N PHE A 30 -16.91 -3.35 -43.01
CA PHE A 30 -15.95 -3.79 -42.01
C PHE A 30 -15.71 -2.73 -40.90
N PHE A 31 -15.67 -1.45 -41.27
CA PHE A 31 -15.54 -0.38 -40.29
C PHE A 31 -16.78 -0.23 -39.40
N SER A 32 -17.98 -0.39 -39.96
CA SER A 32 -19.21 -0.35 -39.15
C SER A 32 -19.35 -1.56 -38.24
N LEU A 33 -18.88 -2.75 -38.66
CA LEU A 33 -18.88 -3.95 -37.81
C LEU A 33 -17.88 -3.83 -36.68
N LEU A 34 -16.72 -3.22 -36.91
CA LEU A 34 -15.72 -2.96 -35.87
C LEU A 34 -16.21 -1.94 -34.82
N TRP A 35 -17.01 -0.96 -35.26
CA TRP A 35 -17.58 0.05 -34.37
C TRP A 35 -18.65 -0.53 -33.42
N PHE A 36 -19.43 -1.52 -33.91
CA PHE A 36 -20.39 -2.23 -33.05
C PHE A 36 -19.74 -3.15 -32.01
N ILE A 37 -18.53 -3.65 -32.26
CA ILE A 37 -17.80 -4.50 -31.28
C ILE A 37 -17.23 -3.65 -30.15
N VAL A 38 -16.85 -2.38 -30.39
CA VAL A 38 -16.28 -1.49 -29.37
C VAL A 38 -17.34 -0.94 -28.40
N THR A 39 -18.61 -0.83 -28.82
CA THR A 39 -19.69 -0.34 -27.93
C THR A 39 -20.21 -1.37 -26.92
N GLY A 40 -19.72 -2.62 -27.00
CA GLY A 40 -20.11 -3.71 -26.11
C GLY A 40 -19.19 -3.92 -24.90
N ILE A 41 -18.13 -3.13 -24.74
CA ILE A 41 -17.31 -3.19 -23.51
C ILE A 41 -18.09 -2.47 -22.41
N LYS A 42 -18.92 -3.23 -21.68
CA LYS A 42 -19.41 -2.78 -20.38
C LYS A 42 -18.19 -2.47 -19.55
N ALA A 43 -18.15 -1.25 -18.97
CA ALA A 43 -17.23 -0.99 -17.87
C ALA A 43 -17.39 -2.16 -16.90
N GLN A 44 -16.29 -2.89 -16.66
CA GLN A 44 -16.33 -3.93 -15.65
C GLN A 44 -16.75 -3.24 -14.36
N ASP A 45 -17.87 -3.68 -13.80
CA ASP A 45 -18.28 -3.28 -12.47
C ASP A 45 -17.06 -3.52 -11.57
N ILE A 46 -16.53 -2.45 -10.98
CA ILE A 46 -15.45 -2.54 -10.01
C ILE A 46 -15.99 -3.47 -8.91
N PRO A 47 -15.36 -4.61 -8.64
CA PRO A 47 -15.88 -5.53 -7.65
C PRO A 47 -16.05 -4.76 -6.34
N SER A 48 -17.29 -4.61 -5.90
CA SER A 48 -17.54 -4.10 -4.56
C SER A 48 -16.78 -4.99 -3.59
N VAL A 49 -16.11 -4.37 -2.61
CA VAL A 49 -15.44 -5.13 -1.54
C VAL A 49 -16.50 -6.05 -0.94
N PRO A 50 -16.32 -7.39 -0.94
CA PRO A 50 -17.24 -8.27 -0.26
C PRO A 50 -17.43 -7.79 1.18
N ALA A 51 -18.65 -7.84 1.70
CA ALA A 51 -18.93 -7.42 3.09
C ALA A 51 -17.99 -8.07 4.11
N ASP A 52 -17.52 -9.28 3.80
CA ASP A 52 -16.55 -10.06 4.60
C ASP A 52 -15.11 -9.49 4.54
N SER A 53 -14.85 -8.50 3.71
CA SER A 53 -13.51 -7.89 3.51
C SER A 53 -13.51 -6.38 3.74
N ALA A 54 -14.58 -5.82 4.33
CA ALA A 54 -14.68 -4.40 4.64
C ALA A 54 -13.73 -3.95 5.78
N TYR A 55 -12.95 -4.86 6.32
CA TYR A 55 -11.99 -4.62 7.40
C TYR A 55 -10.65 -5.23 7.05
N GLY A 56 -9.59 -4.69 7.61
CA GLY A 56 -8.25 -5.23 7.43
C GLY A 56 -7.29 -4.74 8.50
N VAL A 57 -6.10 -5.32 8.51
CA VAL A 57 -5.00 -4.91 9.37
C VAL A 57 -3.74 -4.79 8.54
N VAL A 58 -2.96 -3.75 8.77
CA VAL A 58 -1.68 -3.53 8.11
C VAL A 58 -0.71 -4.65 8.48
N SER A 59 -0.07 -5.29 7.49
CA SER A 59 0.77 -6.49 7.66
C SER A 59 2.27 -6.26 7.40
N VAL A 60 2.67 -5.03 7.09
CA VAL A 60 4.06 -4.60 6.88
C VAL A 60 4.47 -3.53 7.89
N SER A 61 5.77 -3.40 8.16
CA SER A 61 6.31 -2.46 9.16
C SER A 61 5.83 -1.03 8.94
N VAL A 62 5.93 -0.54 7.71
CA VAL A 62 5.44 0.79 7.30
C VAL A 62 4.73 0.65 5.96
N CYS A 63 3.49 1.08 5.92
CA CYS A 63 2.64 1.07 4.73
C CYS A 63 2.42 2.50 4.22
N ASN A 64 2.95 2.84 3.07
CA ASN A 64 2.72 4.14 2.43
C ASN A 64 1.29 4.19 1.86
N MET A 65 0.49 5.11 2.36
CA MET A 65 -0.81 5.45 1.80
C MET A 65 -0.64 6.53 0.73
N ARG A 66 -1.32 6.37 -0.39
CA ARG A 66 -1.16 7.21 -1.58
C ARG A 66 -2.48 7.89 -1.95
N ALA A 67 -2.38 9.02 -2.66
CA ALA A 67 -3.57 9.75 -3.15
C ALA A 67 -4.36 8.96 -4.21
N GLU A 68 -3.69 8.07 -4.96
CA GLU A 68 -4.30 7.23 -5.99
C GLU A 68 -3.68 5.82 -5.95
N GLY A 69 -4.40 4.81 -6.44
CA GLY A 69 -3.99 3.40 -6.50
C GLY A 69 -2.87 3.11 -7.51
N LYS A 70 -1.77 3.84 -7.43
CA LYS A 70 -0.57 3.64 -8.28
C LYS A 70 0.70 4.04 -7.55
N PHE A 71 1.83 3.38 -7.86
CA PHE A 71 3.12 3.63 -7.20
C PHE A 71 3.70 5.04 -7.45
N THR A 72 3.34 5.67 -8.56
CA THR A 72 3.80 7.02 -8.92
C THR A 72 3.01 8.15 -8.27
N SER A 73 1.90 7.84 -7.59
CA SER A 73 1.10 8.82 -6.87
C SER A 73 1.81 9.32 -5.62
N GLY A 74 1.55 10.58 -5.25
CA GLY A 74 2.06 11.18 -4.02
C GLY A 74 1.61 10.42 -2.77
N MET A 75 2.45 10.41 -1.74
CA MET A 75 2.13 9.86 -0.43
C MET A 75 1.25 10.85 0.34
N THR A 76 0.20 10.37 0.99
CA THR A 76 -0.72 11.17 1.82
C THR A 76 -0.41 11.01 3.30
N THR A 77 -0.09 9.81 3.74
CA THR A 77 0.33 9.46 5.11
C THR A 77 0.93 8.05 5.11
N GLN A 78 1.29 7.55 6.28
CA GLN A 78 1.72 6.17 6.49
C GLN A 78 0.84 5.48 7.53
N ALA A 79 0.70 4.15 7.40
CA ALA A 79 0.08 3.29 8.40
C ALA A 79 1.08 2.24 8.86
N LEU A 80 1.03 1.88 10.13
CA LEU A 80 2.01 0.99 10.76
C LEU A 80 1.46 -0.43 10.93
N LEU A 81 2.36 -1.41 10.98
CA LEU A 81 2.04 -2.82 11.24
C LEU A 81 1.11 -2.98 12.45
N GLY A 82 0.06 -3.76 12.25
CA GLY A 82 -0.92 -4.03 13.29
C GLY A 82 -2.02 -2.98 13.42
N MET A 83 -1.95 -1.88 12.66
CA MET A 83 -3.00 -0.86 12.63
C MET A 83 -4.27 -1.43 11.98
N PRO A 84 -5.43 -1.44 12.70
CA PRO A 84 -6.71 -1.83 12.13
C PRO A 84 -7.21 -0.73 11.19
N VAL A 85 -7.77 -1.12 10.04
CA VAL A 85 -8.27 -0.20 9.01
C VAL A 85 -9.63 -0.65 8.49
N LYS A 86 -10.43 0.28 7.99
CA LYS A 86 -11.60 -0.03 7.18
C LYS A 86 -11.19 -0.06 5.72
N VAL A 87 -11.73 -1.00 4.97
CA VAL A 87 -11.54 -1.10 3.52
C VAL A 87 -12.77 -0.47 2.86
N LEU A 88 -12.58 0.62 2.14
CA LEU A 88 -13.64 1.39 1.49
C LEU A 88 -13.96 0.83 0.11
N GLN A 89 -12.92 0.50 -0.68
CA GLN A 89 -13.06 -0.11 -2.00
C GLN A 89 -11.80 -0.86 -2.43
N TYR A 90 -11.93 -1.67 -3.49
CA TYR A 90 -10.86 -2.44 -4.10
C TYR A 90 -10.90 -2.37 -5.62
N THR A 91 -9.79 -1.93 -6.23
CA THR A 91 -9.61 -1.83 -7.68
C THR A 91 -8.26 -2.42 -8.14
N GLY A 92 -7.76 -3.47 -7.44
CA GLY A 92 -6.38 -3.95 -7.53
C GLY A 92 -5.48 -3.31 -6.47
N TRP A 93 -5.88 -2.15 -5.95
CA TRP A 93 -5.41 -1.49 -4.74
C TRP A 93 -6.59 -1.38 -3.78
N TYR A 94 -6.31 -1.34 -2.49
CA TYR A 94 -7.31 -1.02 -1.47
C TYR A 94 -7.31 0.49 -1.21
N GLU A 95 -8.48 1.11 -1.22
CA GLU A 95 -8.68 2.37 -0.53
C GLU A 95 -9.06 2.04 0.91
N ILE A 96 -8.29 2.58 1.86
CA ILE A 96 -8.47 2.31 3.28
C ILE A 96 -8.73 3.60 4.06
N GLN A 97 -9.38 3.45 5.22
CA GLN A 97 -9.51 4.49 6.23
C GLN A 97 -8.83 4.03 7.51
N THR A 98 -7.93 4.85 8.03
CA THR A 98 -7.25 4.65 9.32
C THR A 98 -8.14 5.05 10.50
N PRO A 99 -7.81 4.67 11.74
CA PRO A 99 -8.60 5.05 12.93
C PRO A 99 -8.72 6.55 13.20
N ASP A 100 -7.80 7.35 12.69
CA ASP A 100 -7.76 8.80 12.73
C ASP A 100 -8.37 9.48 11.49
N ASP A 101 -9.21 8.72 10.76
CA ASP A 101 -10.01 9.15 9.61
C ASP A 101 -9.23 9.56 8.35
N TYR A 102 -7.91 9.32 8.29
CA TYR A 102 -7.19 9.48 7.03
C TYR A 102 -7.62 8.41 6.01
N THR A 103 -7.79 8.81 4.77
CA THR A 103 -8.06 7.90 3.65
C THR A 103 -6.90 7.89 2.67
N GLY A 104 -6.71 6.78 2.00
CA GLY A 104 -5.71 6.66 0.94
C GLY A 104 -5.60 5.26 0.39
N TRP A 105 -4.86 5.15 -0.71
CA TRP A 105 -4.70 3.92 -1.47
C TRP A 105 -3.44 3.18 -1.05
N VAL A 106 -3.57 1.89 -0.84
CA VAL A 106 -2.46 0.99 -0.48
C VAL A 106 -2.44 -0.22 -1.41
N HIS A 107 -1.25 -0.74 -1.66
CA HIS A 107 -1.12 -1.95 -2.46
C HIS A 107 -1.72 -3.16 -1.72
N ARG A 108 -2.39 -4.05 -2.46
CA ARG A 108 -3.10 -5.21 -1.89
C ARG A 108 -2.27 -6.12 -0.98
N MET A 109 -0.94 -6.16 -1.18
CA MET A 109 -0.03 -7.02 -0.41
C MET A 109 0.29 -6.50 0.99
N VAL A 110 -0.07 -5.27 1.34
CA VAL A 110 0.29 -4.66 2.63
C VAL A 110 -0.84 -4.70 3.66
N ILE A 111 -2.02 -5.19 3.26
CA ILE A 111 -3.20 -5.35 4.12
C ILE A 111 -3.56 -6.83 4.18
N SER A 112 -3.85 -7.31 5.38
CA SER A 112 -4.55 -8.58 5.60
C SER A 112 -6.04 -8.29 5.74
N PRO A 113 -6.84 -8.51 4.68
CA PRO A 113 -8.30 -8.35 4.76
C PRO A 113 -8.88 -9.43 5.68
N MET A 114 -9.91 -9.09 6.42
CA MET A 114 -10.54 -10.00 7.37
C MET A 114 -12.01 -9.71 7.58
N SER A 115 -12.75 -10.73 8.03
CA SER A 115 -14.14 -10.54 8.44
C SER A 115 -14.24 -9.64 9.67
N LYS A 116 -15.43 -9.11 9.92
CA LYS A 116 -15.70 -8.26 11.09
C LYS A 116 -15.34 -8.96 12.41
N GLU A 117 -15.62 -10.27 12.53
CA GLU A 117 -15.37 -11.05 13.73
C GLU A 117 -13.85 -11.16 14.01
N LYS A 118 -13.04 -11.46 12.98
CA LYS A 118 -11.58 -11.53 13.07
C LYS A 118 -10.97 -10.16 13.36
N TYR A 119 -11.52 -9.10 12.76
CA TYR A 119 -11.11 -7.73 13.03
C TYR A 119 -11.38 -7.33 14.49
N ASP A 120 -12.56 -7.68 15.03
CA ASP A 120 -12.90 -7.42 16.42
C ASP A 120 -12.06 -8.28 17.38
N GLU A 121 -11.76 -9.53 17.01
CA GLU A 121 -10.82 -10.38 17.74
C GLU A 121 -9.43 -9.76 17.76
N TRP A 122 -8.92 -9.32 16.60
CA TRP A 122 -7.63 -8.63 16.50
C TRP A 122 -7.59 -7.44 17.46
N ASN A 123 -8.61 -6.58 17.46
CA ASN A 123 -8.64 -5.39 18.30
C ASN A 123 -8.67 -5.70 19.82
N ARG A 124 -9.30 -6.80 20.22
CA ARG A 124 -9.39 -7.22 21.63
C ARG A 124 -8.16 -7.98 22.14
N THR A 125 -7.37 -8.55 21.25
CA THR A 125 -6.21 -9.35 21.63
C THR A 125 -5.10 -8.46 22.20
N GLU A 126 -4.39 -8.94 23.24
CA GLU A 126 -3.20 -8.25 23.75
C GLU A 126 -2.11 -8.16 22.70
N LYS A 127 -1.43 -7.02 22.68
CA LYS A 127 -0.38 -6.70 21.72
C LYS A 127 0.96 -6.51 22.39
N ILE A 128 2.00 -6.84 21.65
CA ILE A 128 3.35 -6.35 21.87
C ILE A 128 3.54 -5.14 20.97
N VAL A 129 3.99 -4.03 21.54
CA VAL A 129 4.35 -2.81 20.80
C VAL A 129 5.87 -2.72 20.69
N VAL A 130 6.36 -2.40 19.50
CA VAL A 130 7.78 -2.11 19.27
C VAL A 130 8.08 -0.69 19.76
N THR A 131 9.13 -0.54 20.56
CA THR A 131 9.53 0.74 21.17
C THR A 131 10.84 1.27 20.60
N ALA A 132 11.67 0.43 19.99
CA ALA A 132 12.88 0.84 19.30
C ALA A 132 12.54 1.47 17.92
N HIS A 133 13.35 2.44 17.48
CA HIS A 133 13.14 3.09 16.19
C HIS A 133 13.13 2.09 15.02
N TYR A 134 13.99 1.07 15.08
CA TYR A 134 14.11 0.03 14.08
C TYR A 134 14.60 -1.28 14.70
N GLY A 135 14.17 -2.41 14.14
CA GLY A 135 14.61 -3.73 14.55
C GLY A 135 14.05 -4.83 13.64
N PHE A 136 14.16 -6.08 14.11
CA PHE A 136 13.69 -7.26 13.38
C PHE A 136 12.90 -8.21 14.25
N THR A 137 12.07 -9.00 13.62
CA THR A 137 11.50 -10.24 14.18
C THR A 137 12.16 -11.44 13.56
N TYR A 138 12.18 -12.57 14.27
CA TYR A 138 12.97 -13.75 13.94
C TYR A 138 12.11 -15.02 13.94
N GLU A 139 12.48 -16.02 13.15
CA GLU A 139 11.80 -17.34 13.14
C GLU A 139 11.96 -18.11 14.46
N LYS A 140 13.06 -17.90 15.16
CA LYS A 140 13.36 -18.55 16.44
C LYS A 140 13.70 -17.47 17.49
N PRO A 141 13.60 -17.79 18.81
CA PRO A 141 13.96 -16.85 19.87
C PRO A 141 15.48 -16.66 19.97
N ASN A 142 16.08 -16.19 18.89
CA ASN A 142 17.51 -15.97 18.72
C ASN A 142 17.74 -14.93 17.59
N GLU A 143 18.47 -13.86 17.89
CA GLU A 143 18.75 -12.77 16.94
C GLU A 143 19.67 -13.21 15.77
N HIS A 144 20.31 -14.37 15.86
CA HIS A 144 21.07 -14.96 14.76
C HIS A 144 20.25 -15.90 13.87
N SER A 145 18.96 -16.10 14.15
CA SER A 145 18.09 -16.88 13.28
C SER A 145 17.60 -16.06 12.09
N GLN A 146 16.95 -16.73 11.11
CA GLN A 146 16.36 -16.06 9.96
C GLN A 146 15.37 -14.97 10.40
N THR A 147 15.48 -13.79 9.82
CA THR A 147 14.54 -12.70 10.03
C THR A 147 13.21 -13.00 9.32
N VAL A 148 12.10 -12.65 9.96
CA VAL A 148 10.75 -12.75 9.37
C VAL A 148 10.35 -11.43 8.74
N SER A 149 10.62 -10.31 9.41
CA SER A 149 10.37 -8.95 8.94
C SER A 149 11.17 -7.94 9.74
N ASP A 150 11.34 -6.76 9.16
CA ASP A 150 11.69 -5.54 9.90
C ASP A 150 10.50 -5.07 10.74
N VAL A 151 10.79 -4.26 11.76
CA VAL A 151 9.79 -3.59 12.59
C VAL A 151 10.30 -2.20 13.01
N VAL A 152 9.37 -1.27 13.21
CA VAL A 152 9.66 0.11 13.65
C VAL A 152 8.84 0.46 14.88
N ALA A 153 9.21 1.55 15.56
CA ALA A 153 8.46 2.07 16.70
C ALA A 153 6.97 2.23 16.37
N GLY A 154 6.09 1.81 17.29
CA GLY A 154 4.65 1.84 17.11
C GLY A 154 4.06 0.62 16.40
N ASN A 155 4.86 -0.27 15.83
CA ASN A 155 4.37 -1.53 15.29
C ASN A 155 3.73 -2.39 16.39
N ARG A 156 2.62 -3.05 16.09
CA ARG A 156 1.84 -3.86 17.02
C ARG A 156 1.67 -5.27 16.48
N LEU A 157 1.98 -6.26 17.29
CA LEU A 157 1.87 -7.67 16.98
C LEU A 157 1.05 -8.38 18.05
N LYS A 158 0.26 -9.38 17.67
CA LYS A 158 -0.50 -10.19 18.61
C LYS A 158 0.47 -10.95 19.52
N TRP A 159 0.29 -10.84 20.83
CA TRP A 159 1.10 -11.55 21.80
C TRP A 159 0.62 -12.99 21.97
N GLU A 160 1.50 -13.96 21.71
CA GLU A 160 1.22 -15.40 21.83
C GLU A 160 1.97 -16.06 23.02
N GLY A 161 2.81 -15.31 23.72
CA GLY A 161 3.57 -15.81 24.86
C GLY A 161 5.01 -15.31 24.88
N SER A 162 5.85 -15.94 25.68
CA SER A 162 7.26 -15.57 25.84
C SER A 162 8.17 -16.79 25.88
N LYS A 163 9.39 -16.62 25.34
CA LYS A 163 10.44 -17.64 25.41
C LYS A 163 11.79 -16.96 25.69
N GLY A 164 12.28 -17.10 26.92
CA GLY A 164 13.51 -16.42 27.35
C GLY A 164 13.41 -14.89 27.20
N HIS A 165 14.32 -14.31 26.47
CA HIS A 165 14.40 -12.86 26.20
C HIS A 165 13.54 -12.42 24.99
N PHE A 166 12.61 -13.25 24.52
CA PHE A 166 11.77 -12.95 23.37
C PHE A 166 10.29 -13.07 23.71
N TYR A 167 9.47 -12.24 23.05
CA TYR A 167 8.04 -12.44 22.92
C TYR A 167 7.76 -13.28 21.67
N LYS A 168 6.89 -14.28 21.76
CA LYS A 168 6.30 -14.98 20.62
C LYS A 168 5.11 -14.15 20.16
N VAL A 169 5.07 -13.84 18.87
CA VAL A 169 4.07 -12.95 18.28
C VAL A 169 3.49 -13.52 16.99
N SER A 170 2.28 -13.09 16.65
CA SER A 170 1.63 -13.37 15.37
C SER A 170 1.35 -12.08 14.61
N TYR A 171 1.58 -12.13 13.31
CA TYR A 171 1.24 -11.09 12.34
C TYR A 171 -0.23 -11.18 11.93
N PRO A 172 -0.81 -10.09 11.38
CA PRO A 172 -2.19 -10.10 10.87
C PRO A 172 -2.44 -11.14 9.77
N ASP A 173 -1.41 -11.48 9.00
CA ASP A 173 -1.43 -12.45 7.91
C ASP A 173 -1.19 -13.91 8.36
N GLY A 174 -1.07 -14.14 9.68
CA GLY A 174 -0.87 -15.44 10.28
C GLY A 174 0.58 -15.89 10.42
N ARG A 175 1.57 -15.16 9.90
CA ARG A 175 2.99 -15.45 10.17
C ARG A 175 3.23 -15.40 11.67
N GLN A 176 4.11 -16.27 12.16
CA GLN A 176 4.58 -16.26 13.55
C GLN A 176 6.05 -15.84 13.60
N ALA A 177 6.44 -15.17 14.68
CA ALA A 177 7.80 -14.73 14.87
C ALA A 177 8.13 -14.54 16.36
N TYR A 178 9.38 -14.20 16.61
CA TYR A 178 9.90 -13.80 17.92
C TYR A 178 10.48 -12.39 17.82
N VAL A 179 10.12 -11.52 18.75
CA VAL A 179 10.69 -10.18 18.90
C VAL A 179 11.42 -10.06 20.25
N SER A 180 12.61 -9.43 20.24
CA SER A 180 13.40 -9.26 21.46
C SER A 180 12.70 -8.32 22.45
N LYS A 181 12.74 -8.68 23.73
CA LYS A 181 12.24 -7.84 24.83
C LYS A 181 13.03 -6.54 25.01
N SER A 182 14.21 -6.44 24.40
CA SER A 182 15.02 -5.22 24.39
C SER A 182 14.44 -4.10 23.51
N ILE A 183 13.63 -4.47 22.49
CA ILE A 183 13.09 -3.53 21.50
C ILE A 183 11.57 -3.44 21.53
N ALA A 184 10.90 -4.23 22.37
CA ALA A 184 9.44 -4.28 22.40
C ALA A 184 8.94 -4.62 23.80
N LYS A 185 7.70 -4.27 24.12
CA LYS A 185 7.06 -4.61 25.40
C LYS A 185 5.54 -4.78 25.23
N PRO A 186 4.84 -5.38 26.22
CA PRO A 186 3.38 -5.43 26.22
C PRO A 186 2.77 -4.02 26.09
N GLU A 187 1.78 -3.85 25.21
CA GLU A 187 1.18 -2.53 24.94
C GLU A 187 0.56 -1.92 26.19
N ARG A 188 -0.06 -2.74 27.06
CA ARG A 188 -0.64 -2.28 28.33
C ARG A 188 0.43 -1.68 29.25
N GLU A 189 1.58 -2.35 29.38
CA GLU A 189 2.72 -1.88 30.17
C GLU A 189 3.26 -0.56 29.60
N TRP A 190 3.54 -0.53 28.31
CA TRP A 190 4.01 0.67 27.62
C TRP A 190 3.06 1.86 27.83
N ARG A 191 1.74 1.66 27.69
CA ARG A 191 0.75 2.72 27.90
C ARG A 191 0.74 3.24 29.35
N SER A 192 0.93 2.36 30.32
CA SER A 192 0.95 2.75 31.75
C SER A 192 2.20 3.56 32.14
N GLU A 193 3.29 3.43 31.39
CA GLU A 193 4.54 4.15 31.60
C GLU A 193 4.57 5.53 30.91
N LEU A 194 3.67 5.77 29.94
CA LEU A 194 3.64 7.02 29.19
C LEU A 194 3.31 8.20 30.12
N LYS A 195 4.19 9.18 30.12
CA LYS A 195 3.98 10.46 30.78
C LYS A 195 3.47 11.49 29.77
N GLN A 196 2.37 12.14 30.10
CA GLN A 196 1.75 13.16 29.24
C GLN A 196 2.16 14.59 29.65
N ASP A 197 3.41 14.76 30.10
CA ASP A 197 3.99 16.06 30.43
C ASP A 197 4.87 16.58 29.31
N ALA A 198 5.03 17.90 29.23
CA ALA A 198 5.80 18.58 28.20
C ALA A 198 7.26 18.12 28.12
N GLY A 199 7.88 17.83 29.26
CA GLY A 199 9.28 17.37 29.33
C GLY A 199 9.46 16.01 28.67
N SER A 200 8.54 15.07 28.93
CA SER A 200 8.56 13.72 28.33
C SER A 200 8.30 13.77 26.82
N ILE A 201 7.38 14.63 26.36
CA ILE A 201 7.09 14.82 24.93
C ILE A 201 8.34 15.39 24.23
N ILE A 202 8.94 16.44 24.79
CA ILE A 202 10.15 17.07 24.24
C ILE A 202 11.32 16.07 24.23
N HIS A 203 11.50 15.29 25.31
CA HIS A 203 12.54 14.27 25.35
C HIS A 203 12.36 13.23 24.23
N THR A 204 11.15 12.75 24.02
CA THR A 204 10.85 11.81 22.92
C THR A 204 11.16 12.44 21.56
N ALA A 205 10.80 13.70 21.33
CA ALA A 205 11.12 14.41 20.10
C ALA A 205 12.64 14.51 19.86
N TYR A 206 13.43 14.73 20.94
CA TYR A 206 14.90 14.75 20.81
C TYR A 206 15.49 13.41 20.36
N THR A 207 14.85 12.27 20.63
CA THR A 207 15.33 10.96 20.15
C THR A 207 15.26 10.83 18.63
N MET A 208 14.46 11.69 17.97
CA MET A 208 14.31 11.74 16.51
C MET A 208 15.26 12.75 15.84
N MET A 209 16.13 13.44 16.59
CA MET A 209 17.08 14.39 16.01
C MET A 209 18.01 13.70 15.03
N GLY A 210 18.14 14.30 13.83
CA GLY A 210 18.95 13.76 12.73
C GLY A 210 18.22 12.80 11.79
N VAL A 211 16.97 12.42 12.09
CA VAL A 211 16.14 11.66 11.17
C VAL A 211 15.70 12.61 10.02
N PRO A 212 15.93 12.25 8.74
CA PRO A 212 15.51 13.06 7.62
C PRO A 212 13.98 13.23 7.59
N TYR A 213 13.54 14.46 7.30
CA TYR A 213 12.12 14.72 7.11
C TYR A 213 11.59 14.01 5.87
N LEU A 214 10.52 13.27 6.01
CA LEU A 214 9.76 12.67 4.92
C LEU A 214 8.37 13.28 4.89
N TRP A 215 7.99 13.89 3.77
CA TRP A 215 6.64 14.41 3.58
C TRP A 215 5.61 13.28 3.76
N ALA A 216 4.56 13.52 4.57
CA ALA A 216 3.54 12.55 4.91
C ALA A 216 4.07 11.26 5.60
N GLY A 217 5.31 11.26 6.10
CA GLY A 217 5.85 10.21 6.97
C GLY A 217 5.27 10.29 8.38
N THR A 218 5.21 9.14 9.08
CA THR A 218 4.83 9.01 10.50
C THR A 218 6.05 8.78 11.37
#